data_41ebb61319aa610aa189f02f3d422f23
#
_entry.id   41ebb61319aa610aa189f02f3d422f23
#
_cell.length_a   1.000
_cell.length_b   1.000
_cell.length_c   1.000
_cell.angle_alpha   90.00
_cell.angle_beta   90.00
_cell.angle_gamma   90.00
#
_symmetry.space_group_name_H-M   'P 1'
#
loop_
_entity.id
_entity.type
_entity.pdbx_description
1 polymer ?
#
loop_
_entity_poly.entity_id
_entity_poly.type
_entity_poly.pdbx_seq_one_letter_code
_entity_poly.pdbx_strand_id
1 'polypeptide(L)'
;QKMHFGTFKEGDPVLWKVNDYDRELRNGSMGVIIKALEANSIDEPLCLIDFQGNIVEVTQSDLAENVVLAYAITVHKSQGSQWERVIMPIMPGIRLLERSMLYTALTRSIKQVTLVGEQSVARNAIVTLAADSRVVNLDKLVKQILKNSEPIPMD
;
A
#
# COMPACT_ATOMS: atom_id res chain seq x y z
N GLN A 1 -3.91 -15.78 -27.76
CA GLN A 1 -3.45 -16.79 -26.77
C GLN A 1 -2.96 -16.01 -25.56
N LYS A 2 -3.68 -16.09 -24.41
CA LYS A 2 -3.25 -15.38 -23.19
C LYS A 2 -2.03 -16.11 -22.65
N MET A 3 -0.87 -15.50 -22.75
CA MET A 3 0.34 -16.02 -22.12
C MET A 3 0.22 -15.85 -20.60
N HIS A 4 0.54 -16.90 -19.86
CA HIS A 4 0.60 -16.88 -18.39
C HIS A 4 2.07 -16.79 -17.97
N PHE A 5 2.40 -15.80 -17.14
CA PHE A 5 3.72 -15.69 -16.49
C PHE A 5 3.63 -16.23 -15.06
N GLY A 6 3.58 -17.54 -14.89
CA GLY A 6 3.30 -18.11 -13.57
C GLY A 6 1.93 -17.67 -13.06
N THR A 7 1.90 -16.75 -12.07
CA THR A 7 0.65 -16.23 -11.47
C THR A 7 0.08 -15.01 -12.21
N PHE A 8 0.81 -14.40 -13.15
CA PHE A 8 0.41 -13.16 -13.84
C PHE A 8 -0.11 -13.42 -15.25
N LYS A 9 -1.01 -12.57 -15.73
CA LYS A 9 -1.56 -12.59 -17.09
C LYS A 9 -1.90 -11.17 -17.56
N GLU A 10 -2.07 -11.00 -18.86
CA GLU A 10 -2.56 -9.75 -19.43
C GLU A 10 -3.93 -9.37 -18.84
N GLY A 11 -4.07 -8.09 -18.50
CA GLY A 11 -5.24 -7.52 -17.85
C GLY A 11 -5.22 -7.58 -16.33
N ASP A 12 -4.23 -8.23 -15.71
CA ASP A 12 -4.13 -8.25 -14.26
C ASP A 12 -3.78 -6.88 -13.71
N PRO A 13 -4.52 -6.38 -12.70
CA PRO A 13 -4.08 -5.25 -11.92
C PRO A 13 -2.91 -5.65 -11.03
N VAL A 14 -1.90 -4.80 -11.00
CA VAL A 14 -0.67 -5.04 -10.23
C VAL A 14 -0.27 -3.82 -9.42
N LEU A 15 0.59 -4.05 -8.42
CA LEU A 15 1.17 -3.03 -7.58
C LEU A 15 2.68 -3.22 -7.52
N TRP A 16 3.41 -2.13 -7.70
CA TRP A 16 4.86 -2.05 -7.54
C TRP A 16 5.23 -1.88 -6.07
N LYS A 17 6.20 -2.65 -5.55
CA LYS A 17 6.49 -2.73 -4.11
C LYS A 17 7.60 -1.82 -3.60
N VAL A 18 8.41 -1.26 -4.47
CA VAL A 18 9.62 -0.50 -4.12
C VAL A 18 9.60 0.90 -4.73
N ASN A 19 10.50 1.78 -4.31
CA ASN A 19 10.74 3.01 -5.02
C ASN A 19 11.76 2.75 -6.14
N ASP A 20 11.41 3.12 -7.36
CA ASP A 20 12.25 3.05 -8.55
C ASP A 20 12.17 4.40 -9.26
N TYR A 21 13.14 5.24 -8.97
CA TYR A 21 13.12 6.62 -9.46
C TYR A 21 13.48 6.71 -10.95
N ASP A 22 14.24 5.75 -11.46
CA ASP A 22 14.64 5.70 -12.87
C ASP A 22 13.45 5.41 -13.78
N ARG A 23 12.51 4.61 -13.30
CA ARG A 23 11.25 4.29 -13.98
C ARG A 23 10.07 5.17 -13.53
N GLU A 24 10.31 6.17 -12.70
CA GLU A 24 9.29 7.05 -12.10
C GLU A 24 8.20 6.29 -11.31
N LEU A 25 8.58 5.15 -10.69
CA LEU A 25 7.69 4.33 -9.89
C LEU A 25 7.95 4.52 -8.40
N ARG A 26 6.89 4.45 -7.62
CA ARG A 26 6.95 4.48 -6.15
C ARG A 26 6.36 3.21 -5.57
N ASN A 27 6.75 2.90 -4.34
CA ASN A 27 6.07 1.86 -3.58
C ASN A 27 4.58 2.17 -3.47
N GLY A 28 3.75 1.28 -4.00
CA GLY A 28 2.30 1.47 -4.08
C GLY A 28 1.79 1.93 -5.46
N SER A 29 2.68 2.21 -6.44
CA SER A 29 2.25 2.51 -7.81
C SER A 29 1.42 1.35 -8.35
N MET A 30 0.21 1.66 -8.83
CA MET A 30 -0.73 0.68 -9.38
C MET A 30 -0.73 0.74 -10.90
N GLY A 31 -0.73 -0.41 -11.54
CA GLY A 31 -0.75 -0.56 -12.99
C GLY A 31 -1.55 -1.76 -13.44
N VAL A 32 -1.59 -1.95 -14.75
CA VAL A 32 -2.24 -3.09 -15.41
C VAL A 32 -1.25 -3.71 -16.40
N ILE A 33 -1.13 -5.03 -16.41
CA ILE A 33 -0.34 -5.74 -17.42
C ILE A 33 -1.07 -5.61 -18.76
N ILE A 34 -0.47 -4.85 -19.69
CA ILE A 34 -1.11 -4.57 -20.99
C ILE A 34 -0.67 -5.52 -22.08
N LYS A 35 0.52 -6.11 -21.97
CA LYS A 35 1.07 -6.99 -23.00
C LYS A 35 2.08 -7.96 -22.44
N ALA A 36 2.00 -9.21 -22.85
CA ALA A 36 3.04 -10.22 -22.69
C ALA A 36 4.07 -10.11 -23.82
N LEU A 37 5.34 -10.32 -23.52
CA LEU A 37 6.44 -10.34 -24.46
C LEU A 37 7.09 -11.72 -24.47
N GLU A 38 7.72 -12.06 -25.58
CA GLU A 38 8.57 -13.25 -25.68
C GLU A 38 9.97 -12.86 -25.22
N ALA A 39 10.43 -13.43 -24.11
CA ALA A 39 11.78 -13.25 -23.59
C ALA A 39 12.60 -14.52 -23.80
N ASN A 40 13.81 -14.37 -24.32
CA ASN A 40 14.75 -15.47 -24.54
C ASN A 40 15.80 -15.56 -23.43
N SER A 41 15.88 -14.53 -22.58
CA SER A 41 16.77 -14.46 -21.42
C SER A 41 16.06 -13.82 -20.22
N ILE A 42 16.64 -13.99 -19.02
CA ILE A 42 16.09 -13.47 -17.77
C ILE A 42 16.12 -11.93 -17.69
N ASP A 43 17.02 -11.31 -18.44
CA ASP A 43 17.23 -9.86 -18.47
C ASP A 43 16.36 -9.15 -19.52
N GLU A 44 15.73 -9.94 -20.42
CA GLU A 44 14.82 -9.37 -21.41
C GLU A 44 13.45 -9.05 -20.80
N PRO A 45 12.78 -7.99 -21.31
CA PRO A 45 11.43 -7.66 -20.86
C PRO A 45 10.46 -8.81 -21.13
N LEU A 46 9.73 -9.21 -20.10
CA LEU A 46 8.74 -10.28 -20.15
C LEU A 46 7.32 -9.74 -20.35
N CYS A 47 7.06 -8.52 -19.92
CA CYS A 47 5.78 -7.86 -20.14
C CYS A 47 5.89 -6.34 -20.11
N LEU A 48 4.82 -5.69 -20.60
CA LEU A 48 4.59 -4.26 -20.44
C LEU A 48 3.52 -4.03 -19.40
N ILE A 49 3.77 -3.11 -18.47
CA ILE A 49 2.81 -2.67 -17.46
C ILE A 49 2.54 -1.18 -17.65
N ASP A 50 1.28 -0.82 -17.74
CA ASP A 50 0.85 0.59 -17.76
C ASP A 50 0.54 1.05 -16.33
N PHE A 51 1.37 1.93 -15.80
CA PHE A 51 1.18 2.62 -14.54
C PHE A 51 0.56 4.01 -14.80
N GLN A 52 -0.72 4.04 -15.13
CA GLN A 52 -1.50 5.29 -15.34
C GLN A 52 -0.90 6.20 -16.44
N GLY A 53 -0.50 5.63 -17.55
CA GLY A 53 0.11 6.31 -18.70
C GLY A 53 1.62 6.21 -18.76
N ASN A 54 2.28 5.77 -17.68
CA ASN A 54 3.70 5.41 -17.68
C ASN A 54 3.85 3.92 -18.02
N ILE A 55 4.21 3.62 -19.27
CA ILE A 55 4.39 2.23 -19.74
C ILE A 55 5.81 1.79 -19.47
N VAL A 56 5.96 0.75 -18.66
CA VAL A 56 7.24 0.22 -18.19
C VAL A 56 7.45 -1.20 -18.70
N GLU A 57 8.65 -1.46 -19.21
CA GLU A 57 9.15 -2.79 -19.51
C GLU A 57 9.60 -3.48 -18.23
N VAL A 58 9.11 -4.71 -18.02
CA VAL A 58 9.32 -5.45 -16.77
C VAL A 58 9.91 -6.81 -17.06
N THR A 59 11.05 -7.12 -16.43
CA THR A 59 11.76 -8.38 -16.56
C THR A 59 11.17 -9.47 -15.66
N GLN A 60 11.67 -10.69 -15.80
CA GLN A 60 11.27 -11.81 -14.93
C GLN A 60 11.66 -11.55 -13.47
N SER A 61 12.82 -10.96 -13.20
CA SER A 61 13.26 -10.64 -11.86
C SER A 61 12.40 -9.54 -11.23
N ASP A 62 12.04 -8.50 -12.01
CA ASP A 62 11.12 -7.45 -11.55
C ASP A 62 9.77 -8.03 -11.14
N LEU A 63 9.20 -8.93 -11.95
CA LEU A 63 7.93 -9.58 -11.61
C LEU A 63 8.00 -10.37 -10.31
N ALA A 64 9.09 -11.10 -10.10
CA ALA A 64 9.28 -11.91 -8.90
C ALA A 64 9.50 -11.07 -7.63
N GLU A 65 10.28 -10.01 -7.74
CA GLU A 65 10.73 -9.23 -6.58
C GLU A 65 9.87 -8.00 -6.31
N ASN A 66 9.43 -7.30 -7.36
CA ASN A 66 8.88 -5.95 -7.26
C ASN A 66 7.38 -5.85 -7.55
N VAL A 67 6.76 -6.87 -8.13
CA VAL A 67 5.35 -6.84 -8.54
C VAL A 67 4.50 -7.80 -7.71
N VAL A 68 3.30 -7.37 -7.36
CA VAL A 68 2.26 -8.24 -6.75
C VAL A 68 0.91 -7.97 -7.41
N LEU A 69 0.04 -8.97 -7.44
CA LEU A 69 -1.35 -8.81 -7.88
C LEU A 69 -2.08 -7.81 -6.98
N ALA A 70 -2.90 -6.94 -7.58
CA ALA A 70 -3.59 -5.84 -6.90
C ALA A 70 -5.11 -5.90 -7.04
N TYR A 71 -5.70 -7.09 -7.17
CA TYR A 71 -7.15 -7.29 -7.10
C TYR A 71 -7.75 -6.86 -5.76
N ALA A 72 -6.95 -6.96 -4.69
CA ALA A 72 -7.21 -6.38 -3.39
C ALA A 72 -5.89 -5.89 -2.79
N ILE A 73 -5.94 -4.76 -2.08
CA ILE A 73 -4.78 -4.15 -1.44
C ILE A 73 -5.06 -3.89 0.04
N THR A 74 -4.02 -3.82 0.85
CA THR A 74 -4.17 -3.45 2.25
C THR A 74 -4.46 -1.95 2.40
N VAL A 75 -5.13 -1.56 3.50
CA VAL A 75 -5.38 -0.16 3.82
C VAL A 75 -4.09 0.67 3.85
N HIS A 76 -2.99 0.10 4.35
CA HIS A 76 -1.68 0.79 4.35
C HIS A 76 -1.17 1.08 2.93
N LYS A 77 -1.30 0.11 2.01
CA LYS A 77 -0.89 0.29 0.61
C LYS A 77 -1.81 1.22 -0.17
N SER A 78 -3.01 1.48 0.32
CA SER A 78 -3.96 2.43 -0.27
C SER A 78 -3.68 3.88 0.10
N GLN A 79 -2.74 4.15 1.02
CA GLN A 79 -2.40 5.50 1.44
C GLN A 79 -1.84 6.31 0.26
N GLY A 80 -2.31 7.56 0.13
CA GLY A 80 -1.96 8.43 -1.00
C GLY A 80 -2.83 8.24 -2.25
N SER A 81 -3.59 7.15 -2.36
CA SER A 81 -4.49 6.89 -3.49
C SER A 81 -5.96 7.03 -3.09
N GLN A 82 -6.83 7.27 -4.08
CA GLN A 82 -8.28 7.34 -3.91
C GLN A 82 -8.99 6.64 -5.06
N TRP A 83 -10.17 6.09 -4.78
CA TRP A 83 -11.02 5.39 -5.74
C TRP A 83 -12.45 5.89 -5.66
N GLU A 84 -13.19 5.82 -6.73
CA GLU A 84 -14.60 6.20 -6.72
C GLU A 84 -15.42 5.36 -5.73
N ARG A 85 -15.14 4.07 -5.68
CA ARG A 85 -15.82 3.11 -4.81
C ARG A 85 -14.81 2.22 -4.11
N VAL A 86 -15.01 2.02 -2.82
CA VAL A 86 -14.18 1.14 -1.97
C VAL A 86 -15.08 0.09 -1.34
N ILE A 87 -14.66 -1.17 -1.43
CA ILE A 87 -15.26 -2.28 -0.70
C ILE A 87 -14.27 -2.73 0.35
N MET A 88 -14.69 -2.73 1.61
CA MET A 88 -13.85 -3.14 2.74
C MET A 88 -14.50 -4.30 3.49
N PRO A 89 -13.86 -5.47 3.55
CA PRO A 89 -14.32 -6.56 4.38
C PRO A 89 -14.08 -6.25 5.87
N ILE A 90 -15.09 -6.49 6.70
CA ILE A 90 -15.08 -6.31 8.15
C ILE A 90 -15.33 -7.69 8.79
N MET A 91 -14.25 -8.37 9.15
CA MET A 91 -14.32 -9.73 9.68
C MET A 91 -13.74 -9.81 11.11
N PRO A 92 -14.24 -10.73 11.95
CA PRO A 92 -13.63 -11.02 13.24
C PRO A 92 -12.16 -11.45 13.08
N GLY A 93 -11.32 -11.10 14.06
CA GLY A 93 -9.93 -11.54 14.08
C GLY A 93 -8.95 -10.67 13.27
N ILE A 94 -9.40 -9.61 12.61
CA ILE A 94 -8.50 -8.62 12.00
C ILE A 94 -7.84 -7.82 13.13
N ARG A 95 -6.59 -8.14 13.46
CA ARG A 95 -5.84 -7.58 14.60
C ARG A 95 -5.68 -6.06 14.58
N LEU A 96 -5.68 -5.46 13.38
CA LEU A 96 -5.43 -4.04 13.19
C LEU A 96 -6.73 -3.26 12.87
N LEU A 97 -7.90 -3.88 13.03
CA LEU A 97 -9.16 -3.19 12.77
C LEU A 97 -9.50 -2.28 13.95
N GLU A 98 -8.98 -1.09 13.88
CA GLU A 98 -9.16 -0.02 14.85
C GLU A 98 -9.68 1.25 14.16
N ARG A 99 -10.06 2.23 14.96
CA ARG A 99 -10.67 3.48 14.47
C ARG A 99 -9.83 4.20 13.43
N SER A 100 -8.51 4.26 13.61
CA SER A 100 -7.59 4.93 12.67
C SER A 100 -7.52 4.23 11.33
N MET A 101 -7.48 2.89 11.33
CA MET A 101 -7.51 2.10 10.10
C MET A 101 -8.85 2.24 9.37
N LEU A 102 -9.97 2.13 10.10
CA LEU A 102 -11.29 2.31 9.52
C LEU A 102 -11.43 3.70 8.89
N TYR A 103 -11.02 4.76 9.59
CA TYR A 103 -11.00 6.11 9.06
C TYR A 103 -10.14 6.23 7.79
N THR A 104 -8.94 5.67 7.81
CA THR A 104 -8.03 5.68 6.66
C THR A 104 -8.68 4.99 5.45
N ALA A 105 -9.32 3.84 5.64
CA ALA A 105 -10.01 3.13 4.57
C ALA A 105 -11.21 3.91 4.01
N LEU A 106 -12.02 4.49 4.90
CA LEU A 106 -13.20 5.29 4.51
C LEU A 106 -12.79 6.51 3.67
N THR A 107 -11.71 7.18 4.04
CA THR A 107 -11.20 8.38 3.32
C THR A 107 -10.53 8.06 1.99
N ARG A 108 -10.37 6.78 1.62
CA ARG A 108 -9.90 6.37 0.29
C ARG A 108 -10.99 6.44 -0.77
N SER A 109 -12.25 6.57 -0.36
CA SER A 109 -13.38 6.62 -1.30
C SER A 109 -13.78 8.05 -1.62
N ILE A 110 -13.99 8.31 -2.91
CA ILE A 110 -14.51 9.59 -3.40
C ILE A 110 -16.04 9.60 -3.38
N LYS A 111 -16.68 8.49 -3.79
CA LYS A 111 -18.14 8.43 -3.97
C LYS A 111 -18.84 7.50 -2.97
N GLN A 112 -18.30 6.29 -2.78
CA GLN A 112 -19.02 5.26 -2.03
C GLN A 112 -18.09 4.29 -1.33
N VAL A 113 -18.40 3.99 -0.06
CA VAL A 113 -17.81 2.87 0.68
C VAL A 113 -18.86 1.81 0.94
N THR A 114 -18.51 0.56 0.72
CA THR A 114 -19.32 -0.60 1.09
C THR A 114 -18.55 -1.42 2.11
N LEU A 115 -19.08 -1.51 3.33
CA LEU A 115 -18.55 -2.40 4.36
C LEU A 115 -19.26 -3.75 4.27
N VAL A 116 -18.50 -4.83 4.17
CA VAL A 116 -19.02 -6.20 4.03
C VAL A 116 -18.58 -7.02 5.24
N GLY A 117 -19.52 -7.47 6.06
CA GLY A 117 -19.24 -8.29 7.24
C GLY A 117 -20.12 -7.98 8.43
N GLU A 118 -19.61 -8.19 9.64
CA GLU A 118 -20.39 -8.08 10.87
C GLU A 118 -20.43 -6.64 11.41
N GLN A 119 -21.65 -6.14 11.63
CA GLN A 119 -21.86 -4.80 12.19
C GLN A 119 -21.27 -4.64 13.60
N SER A 120 -21.26 -5.70 14.39
CA SER A 120 -20.65 -5.74 15.72
C SER A 120 -19.14 -5.44 15.66
N VAL A 121 -18.45 -6.02 14.69
CA VAL A 121 -17.01 -5.82 14.48
C VAL A 121 -16.72 -4.39 14.04
N ALA A 122 -17.53 -3.83 13.14
CA ALA A 122 -17.40 -2.43 12.73
C ALA A 122 -17.63 -1.46 13.92
N ARG A 123 -18.65 -1.70 14.75
CA ARG A 123 -18.89 -0.89 15.95
C ARG A 123 -17.73 -0.94 16.93
N ASN A 124 -17.19 -2.13 17.19
CA ASN A 124 -16.03 -2.30 18.05
C ASN A 124 -14.81 -1.55 17.51
N ALA A 125 -14.57 -1.60 16.20
CA ALA A 125 -13.47 -0.87 15.57
C ALA A 125 -13.57 0.65 15.77
N ILE A 126 -14.77 1.21 15.75
CA ILE A 126 -15.01 2.65 15.96
C ILE A 126 -14.60 3.11 17.36
N VAL A 127 -14.82 2.27 18.38
CA VAL A 127 -14.51 2.61 19.78
C VAL A 127 -13.09 2.24 20.17
N THR A 128 -12.40 1.39 19.40
CA THR A 128 -11.02 0.99 19.64
C THR A 128 -10.06 2.08 19.21
N LEU A 129 -9.31 2.63 20.14
CA LEU A 129 -8.30 3.65 19.89
C LEU A 129 -6.91 3.00 19.74
N ALA A 130 -6.19 3.33 18.67
CA ALA A 130 -4.82 2.86 18.43
C ALA A 130 -3.80 3.40 19.46
N ALA A 131 -4.15 4.51 20.12
CA ALA A 131 -3.19 5.30 20.89
C ALA A 131 -2.73 4.66 22.20
N ASP A 132 -3.55 3.78 22.79
CA ASP A 132 -3.25 3.26 24.14
C ASP A 132 -2.15 2.17 24.15
N SER A 133 -1.76 1.65 22.98
CA SER A 133 -0.75 0.60 22.88
C SER A 133 0.65 1.08 22.48
N ARG A 134 0.79 2.33 22.03
CA ARG A 134 2.09 2.90 21.62
C ARG A 134 2.71 3.67 22.79
N VAL A 135 3.60 3.01 23.50
CA VAL A 135 4.50 3.70 24.47
C VAL A 135 5.48 4.56 23.68
N VAL A 136 5.14 5.83 23.49
CA VAL A 136 6.04 6.82 22.90
C VAL A 136 6.92 7.33 24.03
N ASN A 137 8.22 6.98 24.00
CA ASN A 137 9.21 7.50 24.98
C ASN A 137 9.67 8.94 24.66
N LEU A 138 8.88 9.70 23.87
CA LEU A 138 9.25 11.02 23.41
C LEU A 138 9.49 11.99 24.58
N ASP A 139 8.61 12.00 25.59
CA ASP A 139 8.75 12.85 26.76
C ASP A 139 9.97 12.51 27.60
N LYS A 140 10.36 11.22 27.69
CA LYS A 140 11.63 10.81 28.32
C LYS A 140 12.84 11.26 27.52
N LEU A 141 12.78 11.11 26.19
CA LEU A 141 13.85 11.54 25.29
C LEU A 141 14.06 13.05 25.34
N VAL A 142 12.96 13.83 25.27
CA VAL A 142 13.00 15.30 25.37
C VAL A 142 13.57 15.72 26.71
N LYS A 143 13.14 15.14 27.83
CA LYS A 143 13.69 15.43 29.17
C LYS A 143 15.18 15.10 29.27
N GLN A 144 15.63 14.05 28.60
CA GLN A 144 17.04 13.66 28.56
C GLN A 144 17.91 14.64 27.74
N ILE A 145 17.38 15.08 26.60
CA ILE A 145 18.01 16.09 25.75
C ILE A 145 18.11 17.42 26.49
N LEU A 146 17.03 17.89 27.14
CA LEU A 146 17.00 19.13 27.88
C LEU A 146 17.90 19.12 29.11
N LYS A 147 18.16 17.97 29.72
CA LYS A 147 19.12 17.83 30.81
C LYS A 147 20.57 17.91 30.32
N ASN A 148 20.86 17.53 29.10
CA ASN A 148 22.20 17.47 28.52
C ASN A 148 22.53 18.70 27.64
N SER A 149 21.55 19.57 27.37
CA SER A 149 21.79 20.84 26.68
C SER A 149 22.28 21.89 27.68
N GLU A 150 23.49 22.40 27.46
CA GLU A 150 23.98 23.59 28.16
C GLU A 150 23.08 24.79 27.83
N PRO A 151 22.86 25.73 28.79
CA PRO A 151 22.06 26.90 28.51
C PRO A 151 22.70 27.72 27.37
N ILE A 152 21.89 28.05 26.37
CA ILE A 152 22.31 28.94 25.27
C ILE A 152 22.64 30.29 25.90
N PRO A 153 23.89 30.81 25.79
CA PRO A 153 24.20 32.14 26.27
C PRO A 153 23.34 33.15 25.52
N MET A 154 22.58 33.94 26.25
CA MET A 154 21.86 35.09 25.68
C MET A 154 22.83 36.28 25.67
N ASP A 155 23.34 36.61 24.49
CA ASP A 155 24.00 37.89 24.21
C ASP A 155 22.98 38.99 23.96
#